data_1b261c431c9835ad72ce211990696b17
#
_entry.id   1b261c431c9835ad72ce211990696b17
#
_cell.length_a   1.000
_cell.length_b   1.000
_cell.length_c   1.000
_cell.angle_alpha   90.00
_cell.angle_beta   90.00
_cell.angle_gamma   90.00
#
_symmetry.space_group_name_H-M   'P 1'
#
loop_
_entity.id
_entity.type
_entity.pdbx_description
1 polymer ?
#
loop_
_entity_poly.entity_id
_entity_poly.type
_entity_poly.pdbx_seq_one_letter_code
_entity_poly.pdbx_strand_id
1 'polypeptide(L)'
;MYIPEYTITPNILKSISNIEYNRSIIENSNILPSFENRFEREAKNDFVVDSFEFIGEVTNYKTAKMYVDGLAKTQNPKIENSLRALNLTAQLARTREMEEDNLKQLHRTLANNLIPGRQIAKYRNKKMAAKTDPEEILAEISELFDWFNSLEAMETNPIIVAGIMKGQLELTYPFEYFNSFISDLCTKTLLYSRGYNFTKYTAIETYYNNSKRVYEQNLMSIIEEEGDFTTWLEYYATGMDTQTATAKEKVKLYEKDTKLAKVSGRVKLTRRQEKIVEYLQDYGILQNKQFSRLFPNLSEDSVLRDLKVLIDAGIVVKKGKTKSSRYELA
;
A
#
# COMPACT_ATOMS: atom_id res chain seq x y z
N MET A 1 -20.25 22.08 -12.24
CA MET A 1 -19.04 22.07 -11.41
C MET A 1 -19.32 21.20 -10.20
N TYR A 2 -18.59 20.13 -10.04
CA TYR A 2 -18.74 19.22 -8.91
C TYR A 2 -18.29 19.92 -7.63
N ILE A 3 -19.14 19.96 -6.63
CA ILE A 3 -18.85 20.47 -5.29
C ILE A 3 -19.37 19.41 -4.32
N PRO A 4 -18.47 18.65 -3.65
CA PRO A 4 -18.90 17.64 -2.71
C PRO A 4 -19.51 18.29 -1.45
N GLU A 5 -20.66 17.81 -1.01
CA GLU A 5 -21.28 18.25 0.23
C GLU A 5 -20.82 17.37 1.38
N TYR A 6 -20.41 17.97 2.49
CA TYR A 6 -20.03 17.28 3.71
C TYR A 6 -19.94 18.24 4.91
N THR A 7 -20.06 17.69 6.11
CA THR A 7 -19.86 18.40 7.37
C THR A 7 -18.69 17.82 8.15
N ILE A 8 -17.82 18.67 8.70
CA ILE A 8 -16.75 18.23 9.60
C ILE A 8 -17.34 17.96 10.99
N THR A 9 -17.62 16.70 11.26
CA THR A 9 -18.12 16.25 12.55
C THR A 9 -17.01 16.15 13.60
N PRO A 10 -17.34 16.10 14.90
CA PRO A 10 -16.36 15.81 15.95
C PRO A 10 -15.59 14.51 15.74
N ASN A 11 -16.22 13.49 15.13
CA ASN A 11 -15.58 12.21 14.81
C ASN A 11 -14.53 12.35 13.71
N ILE A 12 -14.85 13.04 12.62
CA ILE A 12 -13.91 13.34 11.54
C ILE A 12 -12.73 14.15 12.09
N LEU A 13 -13.00 15.22 12.84
CA LEU A 13 -11.96 16.05 13.42
C LEU A 13 -11.02 15.25 14.35
N LYS A 14 -11.59 14.41 15.19
CA LYS A 14 -10.81 13.53 16.08
C LYS A 14 -9.93 12.57 15.29
N SER A 15 -10.47 11.91 14.28
CA SER A 15 -9.71 10.97 13.44
C SER A 15 -8.57 11.67 12.70
N ILE A 16 -8.81 12.84 12.11
CA ILE A 16 -7.77 13.64 11.46
C ILE A 16 -6.68 14.04 12.46
N SER A 17 -7.06 14.52 13.65
CA SER A 17 -6.09 14.89 14.69
C SER A 17 -5.21 13.71 15.10
N ASN A 18 -5.79 12.53 15.24
CA ASN A 18 -5.05 11.30 15.54
C ASN A 18 -4.11 10.90 14.39
N ILE A 19 -4.59 10.99 13.14
CA ILE A 19 -3.78 10.69 11.94
C ILE A 19 -2.55 11.60 11.90
N GLU A 20 -2.71 12.92 12.11
CA GLU A 20 -1.59 13.86 12.11
C GLU A 20 -0.62 13.60 13.27
N TYR A 21 -1.14 13.28 14.45
CA TYR A 21 -0.30 12.85 15.58
C TYR A 21 0.50 11.57 15.25
N ASN A 22 -0.17 10.55 14.70
CA ASN A 22 0.47 9.30 14.32
C ASN A 22 1.53 9.53 13.21
N ARG A 23 1.19 10.36 12.22
CA ARG A 23 2.10 10.80 11.16
C ARG A 23 3.37 11.42 11.72
N SER A 24 3.23 12.37 12.65
CA SER A 24 4.37 13.02 13.29
C SER A 24 5.32 12.02 13.94
N ILE A 25 4.81 10.99 14.60
CA ILE A 25 5.63 9.94 15.21
C ILE A 25 6.31 9.08 14.14
N ILE A 26 5.56 8.67 13.10
CA ILE A 26 6.08 7.79 12.04
C ILE A 26 7.20 8.51 11.26
N GLU A 27 6.98 9.75 10.83
CA GLU A 27 7.93 10.51 10.01
C GLU A 27 9.19 10.92 10.76
N ASN A 28 9.10 11.16 12.09
CA ASN A 28 10.24 11.53 12.94
C ASN A 28 10.88 10.32 13.64
N SER A 29 10.47 9.11 13.31
CA SER A 29 11.02 7.91 13.95
C SER A 29 12.47 7.65 13.54
N ASN A 30 13.26 7.15 14.48
CA ASN A 30 14.66 6.78 14.26
C ASN A 30 14.79 5.25 14.27
N ILE A 31 14.23 4.63 13.26
CA ILE A 31 14.34 3.18 13.02
C ILE A 31 15.48 2.85 12.06
N LEU A 32 15.98 1.64 12.12
CA LEU A 32 17.00 1.17 11.17
C LEU A 32 16.40 1.06 9.76
N PRO A 33 17.17 1.38 8.69
CA PRO A 33 16.70 1.24 7.30
C PRO A 33 16.17 -0.16 6.95
N SER A 34 16.69 -1.21 7.58
CA SER A 34 16.19 -2.58 7.41
C SER A 34 14.76 -2.74 7.93
N PHE A 35 14.44 -2.16 9.10
CA PHE A 35 13.09 -2.17 9.64
C PHE A 35 12.14 -1.30 8.81
N GLU A 36 12.62 -0.14 8.33
CA GLU A 36 11.84 0.72 7.43
C GLU A 36 11.45 -0.02 6.14
N ASN A 37 12.43 -0.65 5.48
CA ASN A 37 12.19 -1.43 4.28
C ASN A 37 11.25 -2.63 4.52
N ARG A 38 11.40 -3.31 5.65
CA ARG A 38 10.53 -4.41 6.03
C ARG A 38 9.10 -3.94 6.21
N PHE A 39 8.91 -2.84 6.90
CA PHE A 39 7.61 -2.26 7.17
C PHE A 39 6.88 -1.84 5.88
N GLU A 40 7.59 -1.18 4.96
CA GLU A 40 7.05 -0.83 3.65
C GLU A 40 6.67 -2.08 2.83
N ARG A 41 7.48 -3.15 2.87
CA ARG A 41 7.15 -4.42 2.21
C ARG A 41 5.94 -5.12 2.81
N GLU A 42 5.80 -5.12 4.14
CA GLU A 42 4.61 -5.66 4.80
C GLU A 42 3.35 -4.92 4.33
N ALA A 43 3.34 -3.59 4.35
CA ALA A 43 2.21 -2.80 3.87
C ALA A 43 1.89 -3.02 2.38
N LYS A 44 2.91 -3.17 1.52
CA LYS A 44 2.70 -3.52 0.10
C LYS A 44 2.08 -4.90 -0.07
N ASN A 45 2.48 -5.86 0.77
CA ASN A 45 1.93 -7.20 0.73
C ASN A 45 0.47 -7.21 1.17
N ASP A 46 0.16 -6.53 2.28
CA ASP A 46 -1.20 -6.38 2.80
C ASP A 46 -2.08 -5.68 1.75
N PHE A 47 -1.62 -4.58 1.14
CA PHE A 47 -2.30 -3.90 0.04
C PHE A 47 -2.68 -4.85 -1.10
N VAL A 48 -1.73 -5.65 -1.60
CA VAL A 48 -1.99 -6.57 -2.72
C VAL A 48 -3.01 -7.65 -2.34
N VAL A 49 -2.82 -8.26 -1.17
CA VAL A 49 -3.69 -9.37 -0.74
C VAL A 49 -5.09 -8.86 -0.45
N ASP A 50 -5.22 -7.82 0.36
CA ASP A 50 -6.50 -7.31 0.82
C ASP A 50 -7.31 -6.65 -0.31
N SER A 51 -6.66 -5.95 -1.26
CA SER A 51 -7.36 -5.39 -2.42
C SER A 51 -7.98 -6.47 -3.31
N PHE A 52 -7.30 -7.62 -3.52
CA PHE A 52 -7.89 -8.73 -4.26
C PHE A 52 -8.98 -9.45 -3.46
N GLU A 53 -8.78 -9.67 -2.17
CA GLU A 53 -9.77 -10.29 -1.31
C GLU A 53 -11.06 -9.45 -1.24
N PHE A 54 -10.92 -8.12 -1.20
CA PHE A 54 -12.04 -7.20 -1.19
C PHE A 54 -12.94 -7.36 -2.43
N ILE A 55 -12.38 -7.60 -3.60
CA ILE A 55 -13.13 -7.85 -4.85
C ILE A 55 -13.51 -9.31 -5.04
N GLY A 56 -13.33 -10.16 -4.01
CA GLY A 56 -13.72 -11.58 -4.04
C GLY A 56 -12.70 -12.52 -4.69
N GLU A 57 -11.47 -12.06 -4.90
CA GLU A 57 -10.41 -12.87 -5.49
C GLU A 57 -9.35 -13.27 -4.46
N VAL A 58 -9.10 -14.56 -4.33
CA VAL A 58 -8.11 -15.07 -3.37
C VAL A 58 -6.68 -14.84 -3.89
N THR A 59 -5.84 -14.28 -3.04
CA THR A 59 -4.39 -14.15 -3.26
C THR A 59 -3.64 -14.70 -2.04
N ASN A 60 -2.75 -15.65 -2.28
CA ASN A 60 -2.00 -16.26 -1.18
C ASN A 60 -0.95 -15.28 -0.63
N TYR A 61 -1.05 -14.96 0.65
CA TYR A 61 -0.18 -14.01 1.36
C TYR A 61 1.32 -14.33 1.20
N LYS A 62 1.71 -15.60 1.37
CA LYS A 62 3.11 -16.02 1.23
C LYS A 62 3.61 -15.87 -0.21
N THR A 63 2.76 -16.13 -1.17
CA THR A 63 3.10 -15.94 -2.58
C THR A 63 3.29 -14.45 -2.88
N ALA A 64 2.36 -13.58 -2.49
CA ALA A 64 2.49 -12.14 -2.67
C ALA A 64 3.76 -11.60 -2.01
N LYS A 65 4.07 -12.04 -0.78
CA LYS A 65 5.31 -11.68 -0.07
C LYS A 65 6.57 -12.04 -0.87
N MET A 66 6.60 -13.19 -1.54
CA MET A 66 7.76 -13.57 -2.38
C MET A 66 7.97 -12.60 -3.55
N TYR A 67 6.90 -12.05 -4.12
CA TYR A 67 6.99 -11.02 -5.18
C TYR A 67 7.46 -9.67 -4.63
N VAL A 68 6.89 -9.24 -3.51
CA VAL A 68 7.29 -8.00 -2.82
C VAL A 68 8.77 -8.03 -2.46
N ASP A 69 9.28 -9.17 -2.01
CA ASP A 69 10.70 -9.37 -1.64
C ASP A 69 11.62 -9.63 -2.85
N GLY A 70 11.09 -9.69 -4.07
CA GLY A 70 11.86 -9.99 -5.29
C GLY A 70 12.38 -11.44 -5.37
N LEU A 71 11.74 -12.37 -4.66
CA LEU A 71 12.15 -13.77 -4.53
C LEU A 71 11.30 -14.75 -5.35
N ALA A 72 10.27 -14.24 -6.03
CA ALA A 72 9.38 -15.06 -6.83
C ALA A 72 10.12 -15.77 -7.97
N LYS A 73 9.74 -17.03 -8.22
CA LYS A 73 10.37 -17.90 -9.24
C LYS A 73 9.52 -18.06 -10.50
N THR A 74 8.22 -17.89 -10.34
CA THR A 74 7.23 -18.06 -11.38
C THR A 74 6.59 -16.72 -11.70
N GLN A 75 6.05 -16.54 -12.88
CA GLN A 75 5.28 -15.35 -13.23
C GLN A 75 3.88 -15.42 -12.63
N ASN A 76 3.44 -14.31 -12.03
CA ASN A 76 2.06 -14.11 -11.63
C ASN A 76 1.64 -12.68 -12.01
N PRO A 77 1.05 -12.50 -13.19
CA PRO A 77 0.67 -11.18 -13.70
C PRO A 77 -0.21 -10.39 -12.74
N LYS A 78 -1.09 -11.07 -11.98
CA LYS A 78 -1.97 -10.46 -10.99
C LYS A 78 -1.17 -9.68 -9.94
N ILE A 79 -0.20 -10.33 -9.28
CA ILE A 79 0.63 -9.70 -8.25
C ILE A 79 1.62 -8.70 -8.85
N GLU A 80 2.26 -9.06 -9.97
CA GLU A 80 3.23 -8.18 -10.63
C GLU A 80 2.60 -6.86 -11.10
N ASN A 81 1.42 -6.92 -11.69
CA ASN A 81 0.71 -5.73 -12.15
C ASN A 81 0.28 -4.84 -10.98
N SER A 82 -0.18 -5.45 -9.88
CA SER A 82 -0.55 -4.72 -8.67
C SER A 82 0.64 -3.95 -8.09
N LEU A 83 1.80 -4.59 -8.00
CA LEU A 83 3.02 -3.92 -7.54
C LEU A 83 3.51 -2.84 -8.51
N ARG A 84 3.37 -3.05 -9.83
CA ARG A 84 3.67 -2.03 -10.84
C ARG A 84 2.71 -0.84 -10.73
N ALA A 85 1.42 -1.10 -10.58
CA ALA A 85 0.41 -0.06 -10.41
C ALA A 85 0.63 0.73 -9.10
N LEU A 86 0.98 0.04 -8.01
CA LEU A 86 1.33 0.70 -6.74
C LEU A 86 2.60 1.55 -6.87
N ASN A 87 3.62 1.10 -7.59
CA ASN A 87 4.81 1.92 -7.84
C ASN A 87 4.52 3.12 -8.76
N LEU A 88 3.57 2.98 -9.67
CA LEU A 88 3.13 4.05 -10.56
C LEU A 88 2.48 5.20 -9.78
N THR A 89 1.76 4.93 -8.68
CA THR A 89 1.15 5.99 -7.85
C THR A 89 2.17 7.04 -7.39
N ALA A 90 3.34 6.58 -6.93
CA ALA A 90 4.41 7.48 -6.49
C ALA A 90 5.04 8.30 -7.64
N GLN A 91 4.96 7.80 -8.88
CA GLN A 91 5.42 8.53 -10.06
C GLN A 91 4.39 9.59 -10.47
N LEU A 92 3.12 9.22 -10.54
CA LEU A 92 2.02 10.13 -10.86
C LEU A 92 1.88 11.27 -9.84
N ALA A 93 2.10 10.98 -8.56
CA ALA A 93 2.03 11.97 -7.50
C ALA A 93 3.02 13.16 -7.65
N ARG A 94 4.05 13.03 -8.48
CA ARG A 94 5.05 14.09 -8.70
C ARG A 94 4.51 15.30 -9.44
N THR A 95 3.51 15.13 -10.28
CA THR A 95 2.85 16.22 -11.02
C THR A 95 1.96 17.07 -10.11
N ARG A 96 1.52 16.52 -8.98
CA ARG A 96 0.54 17.10 -8.04
C ARG A 96 -0.86 17.30 -8.62
N GLU A 97 -1.07 16.96 -9.86
CA GLU A 97 -2.32 17.01 -10.59
C GLU A 97 -2.73 15.60 -10.96
N MET A 98 -4.01 15.35 -11.06
CA MET A 98 -4.57 14.10 -11.56
C MET A 98 -5.57 14.40 -12.66
N GLU A 99 -5.50 13.60 -13.71
CA GLU A 99 -6.35 13.67 -14.88
C GLU A 99 -6.96 12.32 -15.20
N GLU A 100 -7.94 12.31 -16.07
CA GLU A 100 -8.57 11.09 -16.58
C GLU A 100 -7.54 10.06 -17.10
N ASP A 101 -6.48 10.54 -17.78
CA ASP A 101 -5.43 9.63 -18.30
C ASP A 101 -4.67 8.92 -17.19
N ASN A 102 -4.46 9.54 -16.03
CA ASN A 102 -3.83 8.90 -14.88
C ASN A 102 -4.69 7.73 -14.37
N LEU A 103 -6.01 7.91 -14.26
CA LEU A 103 -6.97 6.86 -13.91
C LEU A 103 -6.89 5.69 -14.92
N LYS A 104 -6.90 6.02 -16.21
CA LYS A 104 -6.78 5.04 -17.30
C LYS A 104 -5.42 4.34 -17.31
N GLN A 105 -4.35 5.04 -16.98
CA GLN A 105 -3.00 4.47 -16.91
C GLN A 105 -2.86 3.49 -15.76
N LEU A 106 -3.42 3.79 -14.58
CA LEU A 106 -3.49 2.87 -13.45
C LEU A 106 -4.26 1.61 -13.82
N HIS A 107 -5.45 1.76 -14.42
CA HIS A 107 -6.24 0.62 -14.89
C HIS A 107 -5.51 -0.20 -15.96
N ARG A 108 -4.88 0.44 -16.93
CA ARG A 108 -4.09 -0.22 -17.98
C ARG A 108 -2.95 -1.04 -17.39
N THR A 109 -2.27 -0.50 -16.37
CA THR A 109 -1.16 -1.18 -15.70
C THR A 109 -1.63 -2.38 -14.90
N LEU A 110 -2.72 -2.23 -14.12
CA LEU A 110 -3.27 -3.30 -13.30
C LEU A 110 -3.88 -4.41 -14.16
N ALA A 111 -4.69 -4.05 -15.14
CA ALA A 111 -5.51 -4.99 -15.93
C ALA A 111 -4.75 -5.73 -17.04
N ASN A 112 -3.48 -5.39 -17.29
CA ASN A 112 -2.69 -5.96 -18.38
C ASN A 112 -2.62 -7.50 -18.31
N ASN A 113 -3.05 -8.20 -19.36
CA ASN A 113 -3.14 -9.66 -19.44
C ASN A 113 -4.05 -10.33 -18.37
N LEU A 114 -4.87 -9.55 -17.64
CA LEU A 114 -5.84 -10.09 -16.66
C LEU A 114 -7.28 -10.07 -17.20
N ILE A 115 -7.57 -9.15 -18.12
CA ILE A 115 -8.87 -9.01 -18.75
C ILE A 115 -8.72 -8.87 -20.27
N PRO A 116 -9.82 -9.03 -21.06
CA PRO A 116 -9.77 -8.83 -22.50
C PRO A 116 -9.25 -7.42 -22.87
N GLY A 117 -8.30 -7.35 -23.80
CA GLY A 117 -7.63 -6.10 -24.18
C GLY A 117 -8.60 -4.97 -24.62
N ARG A 118 -9.76 -5.33 -25.20
CA ARG A 118 -10.81 -4.37 -25.58
C ARG A 118 -11.47 -3.65 -24.38
N GLN A 119 -11.33 -4.16 -23.17
CA GLN A 119 -11.89 -3.61 -21.93
C GLN A 119 -10.86 -2.83 -21.11
N ILE A 120 -9.57 -2.94 -21.46
CA ILE A 120 -8.48 -2.24 -20.75
C ILE A 120 -8.62 -0.74 -20.98
N ALA A 121 -8.68 0.02 -19.88
CA ALA A 121 -8.80 1.47 -19.85
C ALA A 121 -10.01 2.04 -20.63
N LYS A 122 -11.07 1.23 -20.78
CA LYS A 122 -12.35 1.65 -21.36
C LYS A 122 -13.43 1.64 -20.30
N TYR A 123 -14.23 2.68 -20.29
CA TYR A 123 -15.38 2.77 -19.42
C TYR A 123 -16.41 1.69 -19.77
N ARG A 124 -17.12 1.20 -18.76
CA ARG A 124 -18.19 0.25 -18.95
C ARG A 124 -19.34 0.89 -19.74
N ASN A 125 -20.06 0.05 -20.45
CA ASN A 125 -21.24 0.43 -21.23
C ASN A 125 -22.54 -0.22 -20.70
N LYS A 126 -22.44 -0.95 -19.59
CA LYS A 126 -23.60 -1.59 -18.95
C LYS A 126 -24.04 -0.79 -17.75
N LYS A 127 -25.36 -0.60 -17.62
CA LYS A 127 -25.95 -0.03 -16.40
C LYS A 127 -25.77 -1.01 -15.24
N MET A 128 -25.51 -0.46 -14.07
CA MET A 128 -25.39 -1.19 -12.80
C MET A 128 -26.23 -0.48 -11.75
N ALA A 129 -26.88 -1.25 -10.88
CA ALA A 129 -27.67 -0.68 -9.79
C ALA A 129 -26.79 0.15 -8.84
N ALA A 130 -27.30 1.29 -8.42
CA ALA A 130 -26.61 2.22 -7.51
C ALA A 130 -25.22 2.67 -8.00
N LYS A 131 -25.02 2.76 -9.33
CA LYS A 131 -23.81 3.28 -9.99
C LYS A 131 -24.21 4.25 -11.08
N THR A 132 -23.31 5.18 -11.36
CA THR A 132 -23.48 6.19 -12.43
C THR A 132 -23.87 5.55 -13.76
N ASP A 133 -24.76 6.18 -14.50
CA ASP A 133 -25.11 5.73 -15.85
C ASP A 133 -23.90 5.79 -16.79
N PRO A 134 -23.70 4.81 -17.68
CA PRO A 134 -22.52 4.76 -18.54
C PRO A 134 -22.26 6.03 -19.36
N GLU A 135 -23.32 6.73 -19.77
CA GLU A 135 -23.26 7.95 -20.57
C GLU A 135 -22.70 9.15 -19.77
N GLU A 136 -22.83 9.11 -18.44
CA GLU A 136 -22.44 10.17 -17.51
C GLU A 136 -21.03 9.96 -16.92
N ILE A 137 -20.46 8.75 -17.01
CA ILE A 137 -19.17 8.39 -16.40
C ILE A 137 -18.06 9.38 -16.76
N LEU A 138 -17.93 9.74 -18.04
CA LEU A 138 -16.89 10.66 -18.49
C LEU A 138 -17.03 12.03 -17.85
N ALA A 139 -18.27 12.53 -17.78
CA ALA A 139 -18.56 13.84 -17.20
C ALA A 139 -18.22 13.86 -15.71
N GLU A 140 -18.68 12.85 -14.95
CA GLU A 140 -18.40 12.75 -13.52
C GLU A 140 -16.90 12.60 -13.21
N ILE A 141 -16.17 11.81 -14.00
CA ILE A 141 -14.72 11.66 -13.82
C ILE A 141 -14.01 12.98 -14.11
N SER A 142 -14.40 13.71 -15.18
CA SER A 142 -13.83 15.03 -15.48
C SER A 142 -14.10 16.03 -14.36
N GLU A 143 -15.35 16.10 -13.90
CA GLU A 143 -15.73 17.02 -12.81
C GLU A 143 -15.02 16.68 -11.49
N LEU A 144 -14.87 15.41 -11.17
CA LEU A 144 -14.12 14.96 -9.98
C LEU A 144 -12.66 15.43 -10.02
N PHE A 145 -11.98 15.27 -11.16
CA PHE A 145 -10.58 15.67 -11.27
C PHE A 145 -10.43 17.19 -11.41
N ASP A 146 -11.37 17.89 -12.04
CA ASP A 146 -11.39 19.36 -12.06
C ASP A 146 -11.52 19.90 -10.61
N TRP A 147 -12.43 19.34 -9.81
CA TRP A 147 -12.52 19.69 -8.40
C TRP A 147 -11.24 19.35 -7.63
N PHE A 148 -10.69 18.15 -7.81
CA PHE A 148 -9.46 17.74 -7.15
C PHE A 148 -8.29 18.71 -7.40
N ASN A 149 -8.19 19.24 -8.63
CA ASN A 149 -7.15 20.20 -9.03
C ASN A 149 -7.50 21.64 -8.64
N SER A 150 -8.68 21.91 -8.08
CA SER A 150 -9.13 23.24 -7.65
C SER A 150 -8.41 23.74 -6.40
N LEU A 151 -8.43 25.05 -6.18
CA LEU A 151 -7.91 25.68 -4.95
C LEU A 151 -8.66 25.17 -3.71
N GLU A 152 -9.96 24.96 -3.79
CA GLU A 152 -10.77 24.44 -2.68
C GLU A 152 -10.26 23.07 -2.20
N ALA A 153 -10.07 22.12 -3.11
CA ALA A 153 -9.52 20.81 -2.78
C ALA A 153 -8.07 20.90 -2.30
N MET A 154 -7.28 21.88 -2.78
CA MET A 154 -5.91 22.10 -2.32
C MET A 154 -5.84 22.63 -0.89
N GLU A 155 -6.80 23.42 -0.46
CA GLU A 155 -6.90 23.97 0.90
C GLU A 155 -7.59 23.00 1.87
N THR A 156 -8.35 22.04 1.34
CA THR A 156 -9.03 21.01 2.13
C THR A 156 -8.03 19.97 2.66
N ASN A 157 -8.28 19.46 3.88
CA ASN A 157 -7.45 18.42 4.47
C ASN A 157 -7.34 17.20 3.53
N PRO A 158 -6.11 16.70 3.23
CA PRO A 158 -5.90 15.61 2.28
C PRO A 158 -6.65 14.31 2.61
N ILE A 159 -6.94 14.03 3.88
CA ILE A 159 -7.72 12.84 4.28
C ILE A 159 -9.18 12.99 3.81
N ILE A 160 -9.74 14.19 3.90
CA ILE A 160 -11.10 14.47 3.42
C ILE A 160 -11.16 14.33 1.91
N VAL A 161 -10.24 15.00 1.20
CA VAL A 161 -10.18 14.93 -0.27
C VAL A 161 -10.01 13.48 -0.74
N ALA A 162 -9.18 12.70 -0.05
CA ALA A 162 -8.96 11.29 -0.34
C ALA A 162 -10.23 10.44 -0.12
N GLY A 163 -10.97 10.71 0.95
CA GLY A 163 -12.24 10.04 1.24
C GLY A 163 -13.31 10.36 0.19
N ILE A 164 -13.43 11.62 -0.23
CA ILE A 164 -14.35 12.04 -1.30
C ILE A 164 -13.97 11.37 -2.63
N MET A 165 -12.70 11.41 -3.01
CA MET A 165 -12.22 10.73 -4.24
C MET A 165 -12.54 9.24 -4.22
N LYS A 166 -12.28 8.56 -3.08
CA LYS A 166 -12.61 7.13 -2.92
C LYS A 166 -14.10 6.88 -3.09
N GLY A 167 -14.94 7.59 -2.36
CA GLY A 167 -16.40 7.44 -2.41
C GLY A 167 -16.97 7.71 -3.81
N GLN A 168 -16.58 8.82 -4.44
CA GLN A 168 -17.05 9.17 -5.78
C GLN A 168 -16.63 8.15 -6.83
N LEU A 169 -15.37 7.69 -6.84
CA LEU A 169 -14.91 6.65 -7.77
C LEU A 169 -15.61 5.31 -7.58
N GLU A 170 -15.97 4.95 -6.34
CA GLU A 170 -16.76 3.75 -6.05
C GLU A 170 -18.21 3.86 -6.53
N LEU A 171 -18.80 5.05 -6.47
CA LEU A 171 -20.16 5.31 -6.99
C LEU A 171 -20.16 5.40 -8.51
N THR A 172 -19.24 6.13 -9.09
CA THR A 172 -19.08 6.24 -10.56
C THR A 172 -18.83 4.86 -11.18
N TYR A 173 -17.98 4.03 -10.54
CA TYR A 173 -17.64 2.67 -10.96
C TYR A 173 -17.30 2.60 -12.45
N PRO A 174 -16.25 3.32 -12.90
CA PRO A 174 -16.06 3.63 -14.32
C PRO A 174 -15.73 2.43 -15.20
N PHE A 175 -15.10 1.39 -14.69
CA PHE A 175 -14.65 0.25 -15.48
C PHE A 175 -15.52 -0.99 -15.28
N GLU A 176 -15.34 -2.01 -16.11
CA GLU A 176 -16.00 -3.31 -15.93
C GLU A 176 -15.31 -4.15 -14.83
N TYR A 177 -14.02 -3.88 -14.55
CA TYR A 177 -13.19 -4.64 -13.60
C TYR A 177 -12.33 -3.70 -12.74
N PHE A 178 -11.97 -4.15 -11.55
CA PHE A 178 -10.96 -3.55 -10.66
C PHE A 178 -11.28 -2.15 -10.12
N ASN A 179 -12.53 -1.70 -10.12
CA ASN A 179 -12.86 -0.32 -9.70
C ASN A 179 -12.39 0.01 -8.28
N SER A 180 -12.67 -0.84 -7.29
CA SER A 180 -12.24 -0.60 -5.90
C SER A 180 -10.72 -0.57 -5.77
N PHE A 181 -10.02 -1.42 -6.52
CA PHE A 181 -8.56 -1.41 -6.56
C PHE A 181 -8.02 -0.11 -7.19
N ILE A 182 -8.64 0.35 -8.28
CA ILE A 182 -8.24 1.59 -8.96
C ILE A 182 -8.53 2.81 -8.09
N SER A 183 -9.68 2.85 -7.40
CA SER A 183 -9.99 3.95 -6.49
C SER A 183 -9.00 4.03 -5.32
N ASP A 184 -8.50 2.89 -4.80
CA ASP A 184 -7.44 2.85 -3.80
C ASP A 184 -6.11 3.39 -4.34
N LEU A 185 -5.73 3.02 -5.55
CA LEU A 185 -4.52 3.55 -6.20
C LEU A 185 -4.61 5.06 -6.46
N CYS A 186 -5.77 5.58 -6.90
CA CYS A 186 -6.01 7.01 -7.05
C CYS A 186 -5.89 7.74 -5.71
N THR A 187 -6.49 7.19 -4.66
CA THR A 187 -6.42 7.73 -3.30
C THR A 187 -4.99 7.78 -2.77
N LYS A 188 -4.19 6.71 -2.98
CA LYS A 188 -2.77 6.71 -2.63
C LYS A 188 -1.96 7.72 -3.44
N THR A 189 -2.26 7.88 -4.74
CA THR A 189 -1.62 8.90 -5.59
C THR A 189 -1.89 10.31 -5.03
N LEU A 190 -3.14 10.59 -4.68
CA LEU A 190 -3.53 11.86 -4.05
C LEU A 190 -2.75 12.10 -2.76
N LEU A 191 -2.77 11.14 -1.84
CA LEU A 191 -2.09 11.28 -0.55
C LEU A 191 -0.59 11.54 -0.71
N TYR A 192 0.07 10.84 -1.64
CA TYR A 192 1.48 11.07 -1.94
C TYR A 192 1.71 12.48 -2.54
N SER A 193 0.84 12.95 -3.44
CA SER A 193 0.96 14.30 -4.04
C SER A 193 0.82 15.41 -3.01
N ARG A 194 0.11 15.16 -1.92
CA ARG A 194 -0.11 16.07 -0.78
C ARG A 194 0.90 15.86 0.37
N GLY A 195 1.96 15.07 0.14
CA GLY A 195 3.03 14.85 1.12
C GLY A 195 2.72 13.85 2.23
N TYR A 196 1.65 13.06 2.10
CA TYR A 196 1.30 11.98 3.05
C TYR A 196 2.05 10.70 2.73
N ASN A 197 3.37 10.79 2.57
CA ASN A 197 4.24 9.66 2.18
C ASN A 197 4.30 8.56 3.24
N PHE A 198 3.99 8.86 4.49
CA PHE A 198 3.91 7.88 5.57
C PHE A 198 2.84 6.80 5.30
N THR A 199 1.86 7.07 4.43
CA THR A 199 0.84 6.10 4.03
C THR A 199 1.40 4.92 3.24
N LYS A 200 2.67 4.96 2.82
CA LYS A 200 3.40 3.78 2.30
C LYS A 200 3.56 2.66 3.34
N TYR A 201 3.37 2.95 4.61
CA TYR A 201 3.42 2.00 5.73
C TYR A 201 2.05 1.52 6.18
N THR A 202 0.98 1.91 5.49
CA THR A 202 -0.40 1.54 5.84
C THR A 202 -1.08 0.84 4.68
N ALA A 203 -2.04 -0.04 4.99
CA ALA A 203 -2.95 -0.67 4.06
C ALA A 203 -4.38 -0.47 4.59
N ILE A 204 -5.06 0.59 4.15
CA ILE A 204 -6.46 0.85 4.57
C ILE A 204 -7.39 -0.25 4.05
N GLU A 205 -6.99 -0.94 3.01
CA GLU A 205 -7.68 -2.07 2.40
C GLU A 205 -7.93 -3.19 3.41
N THR A 206 -7.01 -3.38 4.37
CA THR A 206 -7.20 -4.30 5.51
C THR A 206 -8.41 -3.90 6.37
N TYR A 207 -8.62 -2.60 6.60
CA TYR A 207 -9.78 -2.12 7.33
C TYR A 207 -11.08 -2.36 6.56
N TYR A 208 -11.09 -2.10 5.26
CA TYR A 208 -12.25 -2.35 4.40
C TYR A 208 -12.62 -3.83 4.37
N ASN A 209 -11.64 -4.70 4.22
CA ASN A 209 -11.82 -6.14 4.16
C ASN A 209 -12.42 -6.71 5.45
N ASN A 210 -11.90 -6.26 6.59
CA ASN A 210 -12.40 -6.65 7.91
C ASN A 210 -13.81 -6.11 8.22
N SER A 211 -14.26 -5.08 7.51
CA SER A 211 -15.55 -4.42 7.74
C SER A 211 -16.38 -4.22 6.47
N LYS A 212 -16.27 -5.14 5.50
CA LYS A 212 -16.85 -4.99 4.16
C LYS A 212 -18.33 -4.59 4.17
N ARG A 213 -19.14 -5.21 5.01
CA ARG A 213 -20.57 -4.83 5.14
C ARG A 213 -20.74 -3.38 5.61
N VAL A 214 -19.92 -2.94 6.57
CA VAL A 214 -19.97 -1.56 7.08
C VAL A 214 -19.46 -0.58 6.01
N TYR A 215 -18.42 -0.96 5.27
CA TYR A 215 -17.96 -0.21 4.11
C TYR A 215 -19.09 0.04 3.10
N GLU A 216 -19.79 -1.03 2.68
CA GLU A 216 -20.88 -0.96 1.73
C GLU A 216 -22.04 -0.07 2.25
N GLN A 217 -22.40 -0.20 3.52
CA GLN A 217 -23.44 0.64 4.15
C GLN A 217 -23.07 2.12 4.15
N ASN A 218 -21.83 2.46 4.56
CA ASN A 218 -21.39 3.86 4.58
C ASN A 218 -21.16 4.42 3.16
N LEU A 219 -20.79 3.60 2.19
CA LEU A 219 -20.72 4.05 0.80
C LEU A 219 -22.13 4.37 0.25
N MET A 220 -23.10 3.53 0.56
CA MET A 220 -24.49 3.75 0.13
C MET A 220 -25.14 4.97 0.80
N SER A 221 -24.71 5.37 2.00
CA SER A 221 -25.24 6.58 2.65
C SER A 221 -25.06 7.83 1.78
N ILE A 222 -24.01 7.91 0.96
CA ILE A 222 -23.81 9.05 0.04
C ILE A 222 -25.03 9.22 -0.89
N ILE A 223 -25.59 8.10 -1.37
CA ILE A 223 -26.79 8.13 -2.24
C ILE A 223 -28.04 8.41 -1.41
N GLU A 224 -28.19 7.76 -0.26
CA GLU A 224 -29.34 7.88 0.63
C GLU A 224 -29.45 9.29 1.24
N GLU A 225 -28.34 9.97 1.44
CA GLU A 225 -28.20 11.33 1.96
C GLU A 225 -28.01 12.37 0.83
N GLU A 226 -28.53 12.09 -0.37
CA GLU A 226 -28.62 13.00 -1.52
C GLU A 226 -27.26 13.61 -1.96
N GLY A 227 -26.17 12.87 -1.78
CA GLY A 227 -24.80 13.28 -2.19
C GLY A 227 -23.95 13.82 -1.05
N ASP A 228 -24.44 13.80 0.19
CA ASP A 228 -23.65 14.18 1.38
C ASP A 228 -22.63 13.08 1.73
N PHE A 229 -21.36 13.46 1.81
CA PHE A 229 -20.27 12.55 2.12
C PHE A 229 -20.01 12.37 3.63
N THR A 230 -20.73 13.05 4.52
CA THR A 230 -20.39 13.11 5.94
C THR A 230 -20.26 11.73 6.58
N THR A 231 -21.29 10.88 6.44
CA THR A 231 -21.31 9.52 7.01
C THR A 231 -20.19 8.63 6.44
N TRP A 232 -19.95 8.70 5.13
CA TRP A 232 -18.86 8.02 4.48
C TRP A 232 -17.49 8.51 4.97
N LEU A 233 -17.29 9.81 5.14
CA LEU A 233 -16.05 10.41 5.61
C LEU A 233 -15.75 10.04 7.07
N GLU A 234 -16.75 9.89 7.93
CA GLU A 234 -16.56 9.36 9.29
C GLU A 234 -15.96 7.94 9.24
N TYR A 235 -16.52 7.07 8.39
CA TYR A 235 -16.01 5.71 8.21
C TYR A 235 -14.58 5.72 7.64
N TYR A 236 -14.36 6.47 6.56
CA TYR A 236 -13.06 6.56 5.89
C TYR A 236 -11.96 7.09 6.83
N ALA A 237 -12.21 8.20 7.51
CA ALA A 237 -11.27 8.80 8.45
C ALA A 237 -10.97 7.87 9.64
N THR A 238 -11.97 7.14 10.15
CA THR A 238 -11.80 6.13 11.20
C THR A 238 -10.91 4.97 10.73
N GLY A 239 -11.09 4.53 9.49
CA GLY A 239 -10.23 3.50 8.87
C GLY A 239 -8.78 3.96 8.77
N MET A 240 -8.55 5.17 8.29
CA MET A 240 -7.21 5.79 8.21
C MET A 240 -6.58 5.97 9.59
N ASP A 241 -7.33 6.45 10.60
CA ASP A 241 -6.85 6.55 11.98
C ASP A 241 -6.42 5.17 12.52
N THR A 242 -7.24 4.14 12.33
CA THR A 242 -6.95 2.77 12.78
C THR A 242 -5.66 2.23 12.15
N GLN A 243 -5.48 2.41 10.85
CA GLN A 243 -4.30 1.92 10.14
C GLN A 243 -3.03 2.71 10.49
N THR A 244 -3.14 4.03 10.65
CA THR A 244 -2.01 4.86 11.08
C THR A 244 -1.62 4.61 12.53
N ALA A 245 -2.58 4.34 13.42
CA ALA A 245 -2.31 3.92 14.79
C ALA A 245 -1.54 2.59 14.83
N THR A 246 -1.95 1.61 14.01
CA THR A 246 -1.25 0.32 13.87
C THR A 246 0.18 0.53 13.37
N ALA A 247 0.37 1.38 12.35
CA ALA A 247 1.68 1.74 11.83
C ALA A 247 2.58 2.39 12.90
N LYS A 248 2.04 3.33 13.66
CA LYS A 248 2.75 3.98 14.77
C LYS A 248 3.21 2.97 15.83
N GLU A 249 2.38 2.04 16.23
CA GLU A 249 2.78 1.04 17.24
C GLU A 249 3.88 0.11 16.72
N LYS A 250 3.85 -0.28 15.43
CA LYS A 250 4.95 -1.01 14.79
C LYS A 250 6.25 -0.19 14.80
N VAL A 251 6.19 1.09 14.47
CA VAL A 251 7.35 2.00 14.50
C VAL A 251 7.96 2.09 15.90
N LYS A 252 7.13 2.27 16.95
CA LYS A 252 7.61 2.29 18.34
C LYS A 252 8.32 1.01 18.75
N LEU A 253 7.80 -0.15 18.30
CA LEU A 253 8.43 -1.44 18.54
C LEU A 253 9.82 -1.50 17.90
N TYR A 254 9.93 -1.11 16.62
CA TYR A 254 11.21 -1.07 15.91
C TYR A 254 12.19 -0.04 16.49
N GLU A 255 11.72 1.10 17.00
CA GLU A 255 12.57 2.03 17.73
C GLU A 255 13.16 1.43 19.01
N LYS A 256 12.34 0.69 19.76
CA LYS A 256 12.80 -0.04 20.96
C LYS A 256 13.86 -1.08 20.59
N ASP A 257 13.64 -1.86 19.55
CA ASP A 257 14.59 -2.85 19.06
C ASP A 257 15.88 -2.20 18.55
N THR A 258 15.77 -1.07 17.86
CA THR A 258 16.92 -0.25 17.42
C THR A 258 17.73 0.24 18.61
N LYS A 259 17.09 0.76 19.67
CA LYS A 259 17.78 1.19 20.90
C LYS A 259 18.47 0.03 21.60
N LEU A 260 17.80 -1.11 21.74
CA LEU A 260 18.39 -2.31 22.33
C LEU A 260 19.59 -2.82 21.54
N ALA A 261 19.52 -2.83 20.20
CA ALA A 261 20.64 -3.20 19.33
C ALA A 261 21.83 -2.24 19.48
N LYS A 262 21.60 -0.93 19.62
CA LYS A 262 22.63 0.08 19.85
C LYS A 262 23.27 -0.03 21.25
N VAL A 263 22.46 -0.22 22.30
CA VAL A 263 22.94 -0.28 23.70
C VAL A 263 23.67 -1.58 24.02
N SER A 264 23.27 -2.70 23.42
CA SER A 264 23.87 -4.01 23.65
C SER A 264 25.28 -4.18 23.07
N GLY A 265 25.81 -3.16 22.35
CA GLY A 265 27.13 -3.24 21.70
C GLY A 265 27.26 -4.40 20.71
N ARG A 266 26.15 -5.06 20.42
CA ARG A 266 26.09 -6.15 19.45
C ARG A 266 26.37 -5.57 18.07
N VAL A 267 27.49 -6.00 17.53
CA VAL A 267 28.05 -5.79 16.20
C VAL A 267 27.26 -4.79 15.32
N LYS A 268 27.92 -3.70 14.92
CA LYS A 268 27.41 -2.83 13.84
C LYS A 268 27.30 -3.66 12.58
N LEU A 269 26.08 -4.15 12.29
CA LEU A 269 25.81 -4.84 11.04
C LEU A 269 25.89 -3.86 9.88
N THR A 270 26.49 -4.30 8.77
CA THR A 270 26.39 -3.56 7.51
C THR A 270 24.98 -3.75 6.94
N ARG A 271 24.55 -2.87 6.03
CA ARG A 271 23.25 -3.00 5.32
C ARG A 271 23.04 -4.37 4.68
N ARG A 272 24.13 -5.02 4.24
CA ARG A 272 24.06 -6.36 3.64
C ARG A 272 23.81 -7.44 4.69
N GLN A 273 24.48 -7.34 5.82
CA GLN A 273 24.31 -8.24 6.97
C GLN A 273 22.92 -8.12 7.58
N GLU A 274 22.41 -6.89 7.69
CA GLU A 274 21.01 -6.65 8.11
C GLU A 274 20.02 -7.35 7.17
N LYS A 275 20.21 -7.22 5.85
CA LYS A 275 19.36 -7.89 4.85
C LYS A 275 19.43 -9.43 4.93
N ILE A 276 20.58 -10.00 5.29
CA ILE A 276 20.71 -11.44 5.54
C ILE A 276 19.93 -11.86 6.79
N VAL A 277 20.07 -11.11 7.89
CA VAL A 277 19.37 -11.39 9.14
C VAL A 277 17.86 -11.28 8.94
N GLU A 278 17.38 -10.24 8.26
CA GLU A 278 15.99 -10.05 7.90
C GLU A 278 15.44 -11.21 7.07
N TYR A 279 16.19 -11.63 6.05
CA TYR A 279 15.81 -12.80 5.25
C TYR A 279 15.66 -14.06 6.12
N LEU A 280 16.58 -14.29 7.07
CA LEU A 280 16.53 -15.43 7.96
C LEU A 280 15.38 -15.33 8.96
N GLN A 281 15.01 -14.15 9.43
CA GLN A 281 13.83 -13.93 10.26
C GLN A 281 12.54 -14.30 9.54
N ASP A 282 12.44 -13.91 8.26
CA ASP A 282 11.23 -14.08 7.46
C ASP A 282 11.08 -15.50 6.89
N TYR A 283 12.18 -16.13 6.48
CA TYR A 283 12.15 -17.39 5.74
C TYR A 283 12.80 -18.56 6.49
N GLY A 284 13.41 -18.30 7.63
CA GLY A 284 14.04 -19.29 8.50
C GLY A 284 15.38 -19.85 8.00
N ILE A 285 15.55 -20.00 6.69
CA ILE A 285 16.71 -20.67 6.09
C ILE A 285 17.21 -19.90 4.86
N LEU A 286 18.52 -19.66 4.79
CA LEU A 286 19.21 -19.15 3.60
C LEU A 286 20.17 -20.21 3.05
N GLN A 287 20.14 -20.46 1.73
CA GLN A 287 21.03 -21.37 1.01
C GLN A 287 21.78 -20.63 -0.09
N ASN A 288 22.95 -21.16 -0.51
CA ASN A 288 23.78 -20.54 -1.54
C ASN A 288 23.01 -20.22 -2.84
N LYS A 289 22.09 -21.10 -3.26
CA LYS A 289 21.24 -20.91 -4.45
C LYS A 289 20.34 -19.68 -4.39
N GLN A 290 20.19 -19.06 -3.21
CA GLN A 290 19.35 -17.89 -2.98
C GLN A 290 20.16 -16.59 -2.96
N PHE A 291 21.50 -16.67 -2.90
CA PHE A 291 22.37 -15.49 -2.79
C PHE A 291 22.22 -14.54 -3.97
N SER A 292 22.20 -15.06 -5.20
CA SER A 292 22.05 -14.23 -6.40
C SER A 292 20.71 -13.51 -6.50
N ARG A 293 19.67 -14.03 -5.82
CA ARG A 293 18.34 -13.37 -5.72
C ARG A 293 18.34 -12.31 -4.65
N LEU A 294 18.94 -12.61 -3.51
CA LEU A 294 19.02 -11.65 -2.41
C LEU A 294 19.95 -10.49 -2.74
N PHE A 295 21.01 -10.78 -3.51
CA PHE A 295 22.05 -9.84 -3.91
C PHE A 295 22.44 -10.00 -5.40
N PRO A 296 21.62 -9.49 -6.35
CA PRO A 296 21.85 -9.70 -7.78
C PRO A 296 23.21 -9.19 -8.30
N ASN A 297 23.77 -8.17 -7.63
CA ASN A 297 24.99 -7.47 -8.04
C ASN A 297 26.23 -7.87 -7.20
N LEU A 298 26.16 -8.94 -6.41
CA LEU A 298 27.26 -9.38 -5.56
C LEU A 298 27.72 -10.78 -5.92
N SER A 299 29.03 -11.01 -5.78
CA SER A 299 29.61 -12.35 -5.87
C SER A 299 29.19 -13.21 -4.67
N GLU A 300 29.09 -14.52 -4.86
CA GLU A 300 28.80 -15.49 -3.80
C GLU A 300 29.79 -15.36 -2.63
N ASP A 301 31.09 -15.16 -2.94
CA ASP A 301 32.14 -14.97 -1.93
C ASP A 301 31.92 -13.74 -1.04
N SER A 302 31.33 -12.68 -1.58
CA SER A 302 31.00 -11.48 -0.80
C SER A 302 29.90 -11.76 0.21
N VAL A 303 28.87 -12.52 -0.18
CA VAL A 303 27.79 -12.94 0.70
C VAL A 303 28.29 -13.92 1.77
N LEU A 304 29.18 -14.84 1.40
CA LEU A 304 29.80 -15.78 2.33
C LEU A 304 30.68 -15.08 3.37
N ARG A 305 31.38 -13.99 3.00
CA ARG A 305 32.12 -13.15 3.95
C ARG A 305 31.19 -12.48 4.96
N ASP A 306 30.09 -11.91 4.51
CA ASP A 306 29.09 -11.32 5.40
C ASP A 306 28.48 -12.36 6.35
N LEU A 307 28.15 -13.56 5.83
CA LEU A 307 27.66 -14.67 6.65
C LEU A 307 28.71 -15.13 7.67
N LYS A 308 29.99 -15.15 7.31
CA LYS A 308 31.05 -15.48 8.26
C LYS A 308 31.08 -14.51 9.43
N VAL A 309 31.01 -13.21 9.17
CA VAL A 309 30.95 -12.17 10.24
C VAL A 309 29.74 -12.41 11.15
N LEU A 310 28.59 -12.74 10.58
CA LEU A 310 27.37 -13.03 11.36
C LEU A 310 27.49 -14.32 12.18
N ILE A 311 28.19 -15.32 11.67
CA ILE A 311 28.48 -16.57 12.40
C ILE A 311 29.46 -16.31 13.54
N ASP A 312 30.54 -15.58 13.28
CA ASP A 312 31.55 -15.22 14.29
C ASP A 312 30.94 -14.34 15.39
N ALA A 313 29.92 -13.57 15.06
CA ALA A 313 29.13 -12.77 16.00
C ALA A 313 28.03 -13.58 16.76
N GLY A 314 27.87 -14.87 16.48
CA GLY A 314 26.84 -15.72 17.10
C GLY A 314 25.41 -15.39 16.70
N ILE A 315 25.19 -14.67 15.61
CA ILE A 315 23.87 -14.29 15.10
C ILE A 315 23.29 -15.34 14.17
N VAL A 316 24.17 -16.02 13.41
CA VAL A 316 23.81 -17.03 12.41
C VAL A 316 24.55 -18.33 12.70
N VAL A 317 23.91 -19.45 12.48
CA VAL A 317 24.53 -20.78 12.53
C VAL A 317 24.54 -21.42 11.15
N LYS A 318 25.64 -22.03 10.78
CA LYS A 318 25.76 -22.82 9.55
C LYS A 318 25.48 -24.29 9.84
N LYS A 319 24.51 -24.88 9.14
CA LYS A 319 24.20 -26.31 9.20
C LYS A 319 24.50 -26.97 7.85
N GLY A 320 25.08 -28.17 7.88
CA GLY A 320 25.46 -28.92 6.67
C GLY A 320 26.85 -28.57 6.14
N LYS A 321 27.33 -29.45 5.24
CA LYS A 321 28.69 -29.34 4.61
C LYS A 321 28.52 -29.12 3.10
N THR A 322 29.42 -28.33 2.52
CA THR A 322 29.52 -28.05 1.07
C THR A 322 28.26 -27.48 0.42
N LYS A 323 27.79 -28.00 -0.73
CA LYS A 323 26.66 -27.49 -1.51
C LYS A 323 25.30 -27.58 -0.80
N SER A 324 25.18 -28.37 0.25
CA SER A 324 23.97 -28.48 1.08
C SER A 324 24.00 -27.56 2.31
N SER A 325 24.96 -26.65 2.39
CA SER A 325 25.03 -25.67 3.48
C SER A 325 23.80 -24.81 3.53
N ARG A 326 23.25 -24.67 4.74
CA ARG A 326 22.15 -23.77 5.06
C ARG A 326 22.51 -22.92 6.26
N TYR A 327 22.01 -21.72 6.27
CA TYR A 327 22.24 -20.74 7.31
C TYR A 327 20.90 -20.47 7.99
N GLU A 328 20.90 -20.40 9.31
CA GLU A 328 19.73 -20.18 10.16
C GLU A 328 20.12 -19.16 11.25
N LEU A 329 19.16 -18.49 11.86
CA LEU A 329 19.43 -17.70 13.06
C LEU A 329 19.85 -18.60 14.22
N ALA A 330 20.79 -18.11 15.04
CA ALA A 330 21.31 -18.83 16.21
C ALA A 330 20.28 -18.99 17.33
#